data_d9488981a50b4f21d5acc3d91f3d16bd
#
_entry.id   d9488981a50b4f21d5acc3d91f3d16bd
#
_cell.length_a   1.000
_cell.length_b   1.000
_cell.length_c   1.000
_cell.angle_alpha   90.00
_cell.angle_beta   90.00
_cell.angle_gamma   90.00
#
_symmetry.space_group_name_H-M   'P 1'
#
loop_
_entity.id
_entity.type
_entity.pdbx_description
1 polymer ?
#
loop_
_entity_poly.entity_id
_entity_poly.type
_entity_poly.pdbx_seq_one_letter_code
_entity_poly.pdbx_strand_id
1 'polypeptide(L)'
;MTKNDALLTTRQEIENQAAYCRTLFEKKTRDYGTSWRILRLPSLTDQIFIKANRIRSVQESGENRVGDDLRGEFVAMVNYAVMALIQQELEGGEPHPQPLSQGEERKSGEPAPMELPLEDAMALYDKHLGRTIDLMMSKNHDYGEAWRQMRVSSMVDLILMKLRRIKQIEDNEGVTLVSEGVEGGYMDIVNYSLFCLVRGNG
;
A
#
# COMPACT_ATOMS: atom_id res chain seq x y z
N MET A 1 -20.49 21.04 11.85
CA MET A 1 -19.99 20.15 10.79
C MET A 1 -20.80 18.85 10.87
N THR A 2 -21.51 18.47 9.82
CA THR A 2 -22.28 17.23 9.81
C THR A 2 -21.34 16.01 9.67
N LYS A 3 -21.83 14.80 9.95
CA LYS A 3 -21.06 13.55 9.73
C LYS A 3 -20.62 13.43 8.26
N ASN A 4 -21.47 13.86 7.32
CA ASN A 4 -21.15 13.85 5.90
C ASN A 4 -20.05 14.86 5.54
N ASP A 5 -20.06 16.07 6.13
CA ASP A 5 -19.01 17.06 5.88
C ASP A 5 -17.66 16.57 6.37
N ALA A 6 -17.61 15.89 7.53
CA ALA A 6 -16.38 15.30 8.07
C ALA A 6 -15.83 14.20 7.15
N LEU A 7 -16.69 13.31 6.64
CA LEU A 7 -16.28 12.26 5.72
C LEU A 7 -15.77 12.79 4.37
N LEU A 8 -16.41 13.85 3.84
CA LEU A 8 -15.93 14.51 2.61
C LEU A 8 -14.54 15.14 2.81
N THR A 9 -14.34 15.79 3.97
CA THR A 9 -13.03 16.36 4.34
C THR A 9 -11.97 15.27 4.45
N THR A 10 -12.29 14.14 5.11
CA THR A 10 -11.38 13.00 5.25
C THR A 10 -11.02 12.41 3.90
N ARG A 11 -12.00 12.19 3.02
CA ARG A 11 -11.71 11.69 1.68
C ARG A 11 -10.72 12.60 0.95
N GLN A 12 -10.93 13.90 0.99
CA GLN A 12 -10.04 14.88 0.33
C GLN A 12 -8.62 14.85 0.92
N GLU A 13 -8.50 14.77 2.25
CA GLU A 13 -7.19 14.69 2.91
C GLU A 13 -6.43 13.42 2.49
N ILE A 14 -7.11 12.28 2.46
CA ILE A 14 -6.54 10.99 2.05
C ILE A 14 -6.15 11.02 0.56
N GLU A 15 -7.03 11.49 -0.31
CA GLU A 15 -6.76 11.59 -1.76
C GLU A 15 -5.58 12.52 -2.07
N ASN A 16 -5.39 13.59 -1.30
CA ASN A 16 -4.23 14.47 -1.44
C ASN A 16 -2.91 13.73 -1.11
N GLN A 17 -2.89 12.91 -0.04
CA GLN A 17 -1.72 12.10 0.30
C GLN A 17 -1.49 10.98 -0.72
N ALA A 18 -2.55 10.34 -1.17
CA ALA A 18 -2.51 9.31 -2.19
C ALA A 18 -1.98 9.85 -3.52
N ALA A 19 -2.40 11.05 -3.94
CA ALA A 19 -1.92 11.73 -5.14
C ALA A 19 -0.41 12.04 -5.05
N TYR A 20 0.09 12.39 -3.87
CA TYR A 20 1.53 12.58 -3.65
C TYR A 20 2.29 11.25 -3.82
N CYS A 21 1.81 10.16 -3.20
CA CYS A 21 2.41 8.83 -3.34
C CYS A 21 2.42 8.37 -4.81
N ARG A 22 1.29 8.56 -5.50
CA ARG A 22 1.12 8.25 -6.93
C ARG A 22 2.12 9.01 -7.80
N THR A 23 2.26 10.31 -7.57
CA THR A 23 3.20 11.16 -8.33
C THR A 23 4.64 10.68 -8.17
N LEU A 24 5.03 10.26 -6.96
CA LEU A 24 6.37 9.71 -6.73
C LEU A 24 6.55 8.35 -7.41
N PHE A 25 5.52 7.48 -7.36
CA PHE A 25 5.53 6.20 -8.07
C PHE A 25 5.70 6.42 -9.58
N GLU A 26 4.91 7.32 -10.18
CA GLU A 26 5.00 7.66 -11.61
C GLU A 26 6.40 8.15 -12.00
N LYS A 27 6.97 9.11 -11.25
CA LYS A 27 8.31 9.63 -11.53
C LYS A 27 9.37 8.52 -11.50
N LYS A 28 9.33 7.65 -10.47
CA LYS A 28 10.26 6.51 -10.37
C LYS A 28 10.05 5.50 -11.50
N THR A 29 8.81 5.25 -11.91
CA THR A 29 8.53 4.35 -13.04
C THR A 29 9.00 4.94 -14.37
N ARG A 30 8.98 6.27 -14.54
CA ARG A 30 9.59 6.94 -15.71
C ARG A 30 11.11 6.81 -15.73
N ASP A 31 11.76 6.89 -14.55
CA ASP A 31 13.22 6.85 -14.45
C ASP A 31 13.78 5.43 -14.58
N TYR A 32 13.10 4.43 -14.01
CA TYR A 32 13.64 3.08 -13.80
C TYR A 32 12.76 1.96 -14.38
N GLY A 33 11.70 2.30 -15.11
CA GLY A 33 10.72 1.32 -15.57
C GLY A 33 10.01 0.64 -14.39
N THR A 34 9.52 -0.56 -14.63
CA THR A 34 8.91 -1.40 -13.60
C THR A 34 9.90 -2.40 -12.99
N SER A 35 11.14 -1.97 -12.76
CA SER A 35 12.23 -2.80 -12.21
C SER A 35 11.86 -3.53 -10.90
N TRP A 36 10.91 -2.98 -10.13
CA TRP A 36 10.38 -3.61 -8.92
C TRP A 36 9.66 -4.94 -9.21
N ARG A 37 9.28 -5.22 -10.45
CA ARG A 37 8.66 -6.49 -10.87
C ARG A 37 9.56 -7.71 -10.66
N ILE A 38 10.88 -7.51 -10.57
CA ILE A 38 11.82 -8.59 -10.24
C ILE A 38 11.68 -9.07 -8.78
N LEU A 39 11.08 -8.26 -7.92
CA LEU A 39 10.93 -8.57 -6.51
C LEU A 39 9.84 -9.61 -6.31
N ARG A 40 10.16 -10.68 -5.61
CA ARG A 40 9.14 -11.61 -5.10
C ARG A 40 8.27 -10.93 -4.07
N LEU A 41 7.06 -11.40 -3.86
CA LEU A 41 6.13 -10.86 -2.87
C LEU A 41 6.76 -10.73 -1.47
N PRO A 42 7.48 -11.75 -0.91
CA PRO A 42 8.17 -11.59 0.37
C PRO A 42 9.23 -10.48 0.38
N SER A 43 9.86 -10.19 -0.75
CA SER A 43 10.84 -9.10 -0.84
C SER A 43 10.18 -7.73 -0.74
N LEU A 44 8.97 -7.56 -1.29
CA LEU A 44 8.17 -6.34 -1.12
C LEU A 44 7.71 -6.19 0.34
N THR A 45 7.27 -7.29 0.97
CA THR A 45 6.94 -7.34 2.40
C THR A 45 8.13 -6.88 3.26
N ASP A 46 9.34 -7.37 2.97
CA ASP A 46 10.55 -6.98 3.68
C ASP A 46 10.91 -5.51 3.49
N GLN A 47 10.71 -4.95 2.30
CA GLN A 47 10.90 -3.51 2.09
C GLN A 47 9.97 -2.68 2.98
N ILE A 48 8.69 -3.05 3.08
CA ILE A 48 7.74 -2.36 3.97
C ILE A 48 8.17 -2.53 5.43
N PHE A 49 8.58 -3.73 5.82
CA PHE A 49 9.02 -4.06 7.18
C PHE A 49 10.22 -3.20 7.62
N ILE A 50 11.23 -3.02 6.77
CA ILE A 50 12.38 -2.17 7.05
C ILE A 50 11.94 -0.73 7.33
N LYS A 51 11.01 -0.19 6.53
CA LYS A 51 10.48 1.16 6.68
C LYS A 51 9.73 1.34 8.01
N ALA A 52 8.83 0.42 8.32
CA ALA A 52 8.06 0.44 9.56
C ALA A 52 8.97 0.32 10.80
N ASN A 53 9.97 -0.57 10.78
CA ASN A 53 10.93 -0.70 11.87
C ASN A 53 11.79 0.55 12.05
N ARG A 54 12.21 1.21 10.96
CA ARG A 54 12.95 2.47 11.08
C ARG A 54 12.13 3.53 11.80
N ILE A 55 10.84 3.69 11.43
CA ILE A 55 9.95 4.64 12.11
C ILE A 55 9.87 4.29 13.61
N ARG A 56 9.61 3.03 13.94
CA ARG A 56 9.52 2.58 15.32
C ARG A 56 10.81 2.84 16.11
N SER A 57 11.96 2.52 15.55
CA SER A 57 13.26 2.76 16.19
C SER A 57 13.49 4.24 16.48
N VAL A 58 13.12 5.13 15.56
CA VAL A 58 13.22 6.58 15.79
C VAL A 58 12.23 7.04 16.86
N GLN A 59 11.00 6.51 16.88
CA GLN A 59 10.00 6.83 17.91
C GLN A 59 10.43 6.37 19.30
N GLU A 60 11.10 5.22 19.42
CA GLU A 60 11.55 4.66 20.70
C GLU A 60 12.82 5.36 21.20
N SER A 61 13.78 5.66 20.33
CA SER A 61 15.06 6.28 20.71
C SER A 61 14.99 7.80 20.83
N GLY A 62 14.06 8.43 20.11
CA GLY A 62 14.04 9.87 19.93
C GLY A 62 15.17 10.41 19.03
N GLU A 63 16.02 9.53 18.49
CA GLU A 63 17.17 9.89 17.64
C GLU A 63 16.90 9.55 16.17
N ASN A 64 16.91 10.56 15.31
CA ASN A 64 16.90 10.37 13.86
C ASN A 64 18.30 10.73 13.31
N ARG A 65 19.22 9.76 13.30
CA ARG A 65 20.62 9.97 12.88
C ARG A 65 20.80 10.31 11.40
N VAL A 66 19.85 9.91 10.57
CA VAL A 66 19.86 10.19 9.12
C VAL A 66 19.36 11.59 8.84
N GLY A 67 18.53 12.15 9.75
CA GLY A 67 17.98 13.50 9.63
C GLY A 67 16.84 13.63 8.60
N ASP A 68 16.51 12.54 7.88
CA ASP A 68 15.44 12.54 6.89
C ASP A 68 14.06 12.56 7.56
N ASP A 69 13.10 13.21 6.92
CA ASP A 69 11.71 13.19 7.35
C ASP A 69 11.14 11.75 7.28
N LEU A 70 10.58 11.27 8.38
CA LEU A 70 9.87 9.97 8.46
C LEU A 70 8.66 9.89 7.52
N ARG A 71 8.18 11.03 7.03
CA ARG A 71 7.14 11.10 6.01
C ARG A 71 7.50 10.25 4.78
N GLY A 72 8.77 10.29 4.35
CA GLY A 72 9.27 9.50 3.23
C GLY A 72 9.11 7.99 3.43
N GLU A 73 9.21 7.50 4.67
CA GLU A 73 9.02 6.09 4.99
C GLU A 73 7.54 5.67 4.83
N PHE A 74 6.58 6.51 5.26
CA PHE A 74 5.16 6.23 5.06
C PHE A 74 4.79 6.23 3.57
N VAL A 75 5.31 7.18 2.79
CA VAL A 75 5.12 7.21 1.33
C VAL A 75 5.69 5.95 0.67
N ALA A 76 6.86 5.51 1.09
CA ALA A 76 7.46 4.27 0.59
C ALA A 76 6.61 3.04 0.95
N MET A 77 6.07 2.97 2.18
CA MET A 77 5.20 1.86 2.60
C MET A 77 3.91 1.81 1.76
N VAL A 78 3.28 2.96 1.47
CA VAL A 78 2.12 3.01 0.55
C VAL A 78 2.51 2.43 -0.81
N ASN A 79 3.61 2.91 -1.40
CA ASN A 79 4.01 2.49 -2.75
C ASN A 79 4.39 1.01 -2.81
N TYR A 80 5.17 0.50 -1.85
CA TYR A 80 5.53 -0.93 -1.82
C TYR A 80 4.31 -1.82 -1.55
N ALA A 81 3.36 -1.40 -0.72
CA ALA A 81 2.15 -2.16 -0.49
C ALA A 81 1.24 -2.21 -1.74
N VAL A 82 1.12 -1.11 -2.48
CA VAL A 82 0.42 -1.10 -3.77
C VAL A 82 1.16 -1.96 -4.81
N MET A 83 2.50 -1.90 -4.88
CA MET A 83 3.30 -2.80 -5.73
C MET A 83 3.05 -4.28 -5.37
N ALA A 84 2.92 -4.61 -4.08
CA ALA A 84 2.61 -5.98 -3.64
C ALA A 84 1.22 -6.42 -4.11
N LEU A 85 0.22 -5.55 -4.04
CA LEU A 85 -1.13 -5.82 -4.55
C LEU A 85 -1.12 -6.05 -6.07
N ILE A 86 -0.37 -5.23 -6.83
CA ILE A 86 -0.20 -5.41 -8.27
C ILE A 86 0.51 -6.74 -8.57
N GLN A 87 1.59 -7.03 -7.86
CA GLN A 87 2.36 -8.27 -8.04
C GLN A 87 1.47 -9.50 -7.80
N GLN A 88 0.67 -9.46 -6.74
CA GLN A 88 -0.27 -10.52 -6.39
C GLN A 88 -1.33 -10.75 -7.48
N GLU A 89 -1.91 -9.68 -8.04
CA GLU A 89 -2.84 -9.80 -9.17
C GLU A 89 -2.17 -10.41 -10.41
N LEU A 90 -0.97 -9.94 -10.72
CA LEU A 90 -0.24 -10.40 -11.92
C LEU A 90 0.28 -11.84 -11.80
N GLU A 91 0.60 -12.31 -10.59
CA GLU A 91 1.04 -13.69 -10.32
C GLU A 91 -0.12 -14.65 -10.08
N GLY A 92 -1.23 -14.16 -9.52
CA GLY A 92 -2.42 -14.97 -9.20
C GLY A 92 -3.23 -15.44 -10.42
N GLY A 93 -2.93 -14.94 -11.61
CA GLY A 93 -3.56 -15.39 -12.86
C GLY A 93 -5.05 -15.06 -12.98
N GLU A 94 -5.61 -14.19 -12.15
CA GLU A 94 -6.99 -13.70 -12.37
C GLU A 94 -7.05 -12.82 -13.62
N PRO A 95 -8.04 -13.04 -14.52
CA PRO A 95 -8.15 -12.23 -15.73
C PRO A 95 -8.40 -10.76 -15.36
N HIS A 96 -7.55 -9.88 -15.85
CA HIS A 96 -7.73 -8.45 -15.72
C HIS A 96 -9.08 -8.06 -16.36
N PRO A 97 -9.98 -7.32 -15.68
CA PRO A 97 -11.32 -7.02 -16.20
C PRO A 97 -11.34 -6.06 -17.40
N GLN A 98 -10.18 -5.55 -17.83
CA GLN A 98 -10.05 -4.78 -19.07
C GLN A 98 -8.75 -5.13 -19.81
N PRO A 99 -8.77 -5.17 -21.17
CA PRO A 99 -7.56 -5.44 -21.93
C PRO A 99 -6.51 -4.35 -21.69
N LEU A 100 -5.32 -4.76 -21.28
CA LEU A 100 -4.12 -3.96 -21.37
C LEU A 100 -3.92 -3.62 -22.83
N SER A 101 -3.87 -2.34 -23.19
CA SER A 101 -3.70 -1.78 -24.55
C SER A 101 -4.06 -2.71 -25.73
N GLN A 102 -4.91 -2.25 -26.62
CA GLN A 102 -5.46 -2.97 -27.78
C GLN A 102 -4.44 -3.89 -28.45
N GLY A 103 -4.55 -5.20 -28.24
CA GLY A 103 -3.85 -6.13 -29.10
C GLY A 103 -3.64 -7.56 -28.63
N GLU A 104 -3.51 -7.84 -27.33
CA GLU A 104 -3.20 -9.21 -26.91
C GLU A 104 -4.03 -9.67 -25.70
N GLU A 105 -4.95 -10.60 -25.98
CA GLU A 105 -5.57 -11.40 -24.91
C GLU A 105 -4.51 -12.30 -24.29
N ARG A 106 -4.22 -12.11 -23.00
CA ARG A 106 -3.36 -13.05 -22.26
C ARG A 106 -3.99 -14.44 -22.24
N LYS A 107 -3.26 -15.41 -22.72
CA LYS A 107 -3.61 -16.82 -22.53
C LYS A 107 -3.42 -17.15 -21.04
N SER A 108 -4.41 -17.76 -20.42
CA SER A 108 -4.33 -18.26 -19.05
C SER A 108 -3.11 -19.17 -18.93
N GLY A 109 -2.15 -18.82 -18.06
CA GLY A 109 -0.93 -19.59 -17.81
C GLY A 109 0.38 -18.97 -18.31
N GLU A 110 0.36 -17.85 -19.05
CA GLU A 110 1.59 -17.15 -19.39
C GLU A 110 2.03 -16.23 -18.22
N PRO A 111 3.33 -16.26 -17.84
CA PRO A 111 3.82 -15.36 -16.79
C PRO A 111 3.66 -13.89 -17.21
N ALA A 112 3.32 -13.05 -16.26
CA ALA A 112 3.22 -11.61 -16.49
C ALA A 112 4.57 -11.05 -16.96
N PRO A 113 4.57 -10.10 -17.94
CA PRO A 113 5.80 -9.53 -18.43
C PRO A 113 6.60 -8.88 -17.29
N MET A 114 7.92 -9.01 -17.35
CA MET A 114 8.84 -8.40 -16.38
C MET A 114 8.79 -6.88 -16.42
N GLU A 115 8.59 -6.31 -17.59
CA GLU A 115 8.39 -4.89 -17.77
C GLU A 115 6.96 -4.62 -18.23
N LEU A 116 6.33 -3.64 -17.58
CA LEU A 116 5.04 -3.11 -17.95
C LEU A 116 5.23 -1.74 -18.61
N PRO A 117 4.47 -1.42 -19.64
CA PRO A 117 4.34 -0.05 -20.10
C PRO A 117 3.93 0.88 -18.96
N LEU A 118 4.39 2.13 -18.99
CA LEU A 118 4.07 3.10 -17.93
C LEU A 118 2.55 3.22 -17.72
N GLU A 119 1.78 3.26 -18.80
CA GLU A 119 0.32 3.40 -18.76
C GLU A 119 -0.32 2.24 -18.00
N ASP A 120 0.13 1.00 -18.26
CA ASP A 120 -0.40 -0.20 -17.62
C ASP A 120 -0.02 -0.24 -16.13
N ALA A 121 1.23 0.11 -15.81
CA ALA A 121 1.68 0.20 -14.42
C ALA A 121 0.88 1.24 -13.64
N MET A 122 0.57 2.38 -14.24
CA MET A 122 -0.23 3.44 -13.62
C MET A 122 -1.70 3.04 -13.49
N ALA A 123 -2.27 2.36 -14.48
CA ALA A 123 -3.65 1.87 -14.42
C ALA A 123 -3.82 0.84 -13.29
N LEU A 124 -2.89 -0.10 -13.13
CA LEU A 124 -2.87 -1.06 -12.03
C LEU A 124 -2.70 -0.35 -10.66
N TYR A 125 -1.80 0.62 -10.59
CA TYR A 125 -1.59 1.40 -9.38
C TYR A 125 -2.88 2.12 -8.96
N ASP A 126 -3.51 2.83 -9.88
CA ASP A 126 -4.74 3.58 -9.64
C ASP A 126 -5.91 2.66 -9.24
N LYS A 127 -6.03 1.49 -9.88
CA LYS A 127 -7.01 0.46 -9.52
C LYS A 127 -6.88 0.00 -8.08
N HIS A 128 -5.68 -0.43 -7.67
CA HIS A 128 -5.46 -0.97 -6.33
C HIS A 128 -5.56 0.11 -5.25
N LEU A 129 -4.99 1.28 -5.48
CA LEU A 129 -5.07 2.39 -4.54
C LEU A 129 -6.51 2.89 -4.38
N GLY A 130 -7.24 3.07 -5.49
CA GLY A 130 -8.64 3.49 -5.48
C GLY A 130 -9.53 2.51 -4.73
N ARG A 131 -9.44 1.21 -5.06
CA ARG A 131 -10.17 0.15 -4.35
C ARG A 131 -9.87 0.14 -2.84
N THR A 132 -8.62 0.35 -2.47
CA THR A 132 -8.19 0.39 -1.06
C THR A 132 -8.82 1.57 -0.33
N ILE A 133 -8.78 2.77 -0.94
CA ILE A 133 -9.39 3.98 -0.37
C ILE A 133 -10.91 3.84 -0.25
N ASP A 134 -11.58 3.32 -1.26
CA ASP A 134 -13.04 3.16 -1.24
C ASP A 134 -13.49 2.19 -0.12
N LEU A 135 -12.79 1.07 0.05
CA LEU A 135 -13.05 0.15 1.15
C LEU A 135 -12.77 0.80 2.52
N MET A 136 -11.69 1.55 2.63
CA MET A 136 -11.37 2.29 3.86
C MET A 136 -12.45 3.33 4.19
N MET A 137 -12.91 4.10 3.20
CA MET A 137 -13.95 5.12 3.42
C MET A 137 -15.28 4.49 3.84
N SER A 138 -15.64 3.31 3.29
CA SER A 138 -16.79 2.55 3.71
C SER A 138 -16.70 2.13 5.19
N LYS A 139 -15.55 1.59 5.60
CA LYS A 139 -15.29 1.23 7.01
C LYS A 139 -15.28 2.47 7.91
N ASN A 140 -14.64 3.56 7.48
CA ASN A 140 -14.53 4.79 8.26
C ASN A 140 -15.90 5.42 8.58
N HIS A 141 -16.87 5.27 7.68
CA HIS A 141 -18.25 5.68 7.95
C HIS A 141 -18.81 5.03 9.22
N ASP A 142 -18.53 3.75 9.44
CA ASP A 142 -19.04 2.99 10.59
C ASP A 142 -18.25 3.29 11.87
N TYR A 143 -16.94 3.48 11.75
CA TYR A 143 -16.05 3.74 12.89
C TYR A 143 -15.99 5.23 13.33
N GLY A 144 -16.67 6.15 12.62
CA GLY A 144 -16.83 7.53 13.08
C GLY A 144 -15.52 8.31 13.22
N GLU A 145 -14.56 8.17 12.30
CA GLU A 145 -13.28 8.90 12.31
C GLU A 145 -12.36 8.54 13.50
N ALA A 146 -12.55 7.36 14.13
CA ALA A 146 -11.79 6.96 15.32
C ALA A 146 -10.26 6.98 15.12
N TRP A 147 -9.77 6.77 13.89
CA TRP A 147 -8.35 6.83 13.55
C TRP A 147 -7.70 8.19 13.87
N ARG A 148 -8.49 9.27 13.86
CA ARG A 148 -7.99 10.62 14.21
C ARG A 148 -7.54 10.74 15.66
N GLN A 149 -8.05 9.88 16.54
CA GLN A 149 -7.68 9.84 17.96
C GLN A 149 -6.52 8.86 18.23
N MET A 150 -6.14 8.05 17.24
CA MET A 150 -5.03 7.12 17.42
C MET A 150 -3.68 7.85 17.41
N ARG A 151 -2.75 7.35 18.20
CA ARG A 151 -1.34 7.80 18.12
C ARG A 151 -0.70 7.26 16.83
N VAL A 152 0.19 8.04 16.23
CA VAL A 152 0.97 7.59 15.07
C VAL A 152 1.78 6.32 15.43
N SER A 153 2.36 6.24 16.64
CA SER A 153 3.07 5.05 17.12
C SER A 153 2.17 3.80 17.13
N SER A 154 0.91 3.94 17.57
CA SER A 154 -0.04 2.81 17.55
C SER A 154 -0.39 2.35 16.14
N MET A 155 -0.46 3.27 15.18
CA MET A 155 -0.66 2.91 13.76
C MET A 155 0.55 2.16 13.20
N VAL A 156 1.78 2.57 13.58
CA VAL A 156 3.02 1.86 13.21
C VAL A 156 3.04 0.45 13.79
N ASP A 157 2.62 0.27 15.05
CA ASP A 157 2.50 -1.05 15.68
C ASP A 157 1.49 -1.94 14.93
N LEU A 158 0.36 -1.38 14.49
CA LEU A 158 -0.61 -2.11 13.67
C LEU A 158 -0.03 -2.52 12.31
N ILE A 159 0.73 -1.64 11.66
CA ILE A 159 1.44 -1.96 10.41
C ILE A 159 2.41 -3.13 10.65
N LEU A 160 3.23 -3.07 11.70
CA LEU A 160 4.17 -4.14 12.04
C LEU A 160 3.47 -5.47 12.36
N MET A 161 2.33 -5.42 13.06
CA MET A 161 1.50 -6.60 13.32
C MET A 161 0.98 -7.21 12.00
N LYS A 162 0.48 -6.39 11.07
CA LYS A 162 0.03 -6.87 9.76
C LYS A 162 1.16 -7.48 8.95
N LEU A 163 2.33 -6.85 8.96
CA LEU A 163 3.52 -7.38 8.28
C LEU A 163 3.95 -8.74 8.85
N ARG A 164 3.94 -8.89 10.18
CA ARG A 164 4.25 -10.18 10.80
C ARG A 164 3.27 -11.26 10.36
N ARG A 165 1.98 -10.92 10.29
CA ARG A 165 0.95 -11.86 9.82
C ARG A 165 1.14 -12.23 8.35
N ILE A 166 1.45 -11.24 7.49
CA ILE A 166 1.73 -11.49 6.08
C ILE A 166 2.90 -12.46 5.94
N LYS A 167 4.04 -12.21 6.63
CA LYS A 167 5.20 -13.10 6.60
C LYS A 167 4.86 -14.52 7.02
N GLN A 168 4.04 -14.71 8.06
CA GLN A 168 3.59 -16.04 8.48
C GLN A 168 2.75 -16.75 7.39
N ILE A 169 1.92 -16.00 6.65
CA ILE A 169 1.14 -16.55 5.54
C ILE A 169 2.07 -16.91 4.36
N GLU A 170 3.03 -16.05 4.04
CA GLU A 170 4.03 -16.29 3.01
C GLU A 170 4.91 -17.51 3.33
N ASP A 171 5.37 -17.64 4.57
CA ASP A 171 6.16 -18.78 5.06
C ASP A 171 5.38 -20.11 5.03
N ASN A 172 4.04 -20.05 5.11
CA ASN A 172 3.14 -21.19 5.00
C ASN A 172 2.58 -21.39 3.58
N GLU A 173 3.28 -20.93 2.54
CA GLU A 173 2.89 -21.06 1.14
C GLU A 173 1.48 -20.56 0.83
N GLY A 174 1.03 -19.54 1.56
CA GLY A 174 -0.29 -18.93 1.40
C GLY A 174 -1.44 -19.67 2.09
N VAL A 175 -1.17 -20.80 2.73
CA VAL A 175 -2.21 -21.62 3.40
C VAL A 175 -2.65 -20.94 4.69
N THR A 176 -3.96 -20.69 4.80
CA THR A 176 -4.59 -20.15 6.02
C THR A 176 -5.84 -20.94 6.38
N LEU A 177 -6.16 -21.02 7.68
CA LEU A 177 -7.37 -21.70 8.17
C LEU A 177 -8.61 -20.80 8.16
N VAL A 178 -8.45 -19.51 8.40
CA VAL A 178 -9.55 -18.53 8.59
C VAL A 178 -9.25 -17.14 8.02
N SER A 179 -8.11 -16.93 7.39
CA SER A 179 -7.66 -15.61 6.97
C SER A 179 -8.02 -15.32 5.52
N GLU A 180 -8.31 -14.07 5.22
CA GLU A 180 -8.58 -13.56 3.87
C GLU A 180 -7.31 -13.44 2.99
N GLY A 181 -6.22 -14.12 3.37
CA GLY A 181 -4.94 -14.04 2.68
C GLY A 181 -4.15 -12.75 2.99
N VAL A 182 -3.18 -12.44 2.14
CA VAL A 182 -2.25 -11.32 2.37
C VAL A 182 -2.80 -9.99 1.83
N GLU A 183 -3.74 -10.03 0.88
CA GLU A 183 -4.29 -8.84 0.22
C GLU A 183 -4.84 -7.81 1.22
N GLY A 184 -5.74 -8.24 2.11
CA GLY A 184 -6.30 -7.38 3.15
C GLY A 184 -5.25 -6.76 4.06
N GLY A 185 -4.16 -7.51 4.31
CA GLY A 185 -3.02 -7.01 5.08
C GLY A 185 -2.30 -5.85 4.39
N TYR A 186 -2.04 -5.94 3.09
CA TYR A 186 -1.44 -4.84 2.32
C TYR A 186 -2.36 -3.63 2.22
N MET A 187 -3.68 -3.84 2.01
CA MET A 187 -4.65 -2.74 2.02
C MET A 187 -4.68 -2.02 3.37
N ASP A 188 -4.62 -2.74 4.49
CA ASP A 188 -4.55 -2.15 5.83
C ASP A 188 -3.25 -1.35 6.03
N ILE A 189 -2.11 -1.82 5.51
CA ILE A 189 -0.83 -1.09 5.55
C ILE A 189 -0.93 0.23 4.77
N VAL A 190 -1.53 0.21 3.57
CA VAL A 190 -1.80 1.44 2.81
C VAL A 190 -2.63 2.41 3.64
N ASN A 191 -3.73 1.95 4.24
CA ASN A 191 -4.66 2.78 5.00
C ASN A 191 -3.99 3.43 6.21
N TYR A 192 -3.30 2.63 7.05
CA TYR A 192 -2.60 3.18 8.22
C TYR A 192 -1.48 4.14 7.82
N SER A 193 -0.76 3.86 6.74
CA SER A 193 0.28 4.76 6.23
C SER A 193 -0.31 6.09 5.73
N LEU A 194 -1.44 6.06 5.03
CA LEU A 194 -2.16 7.28 4.61
C LEU A 194 -2.69 8.07 5.81
N PHE A 195 -3.23 7.39 6.83
CA PHE A 195 -3.63 8.06 8.08
C PHE A 195 -2.45 8.75 8.77
N CYS A 196 -1.29 8.10 8.83
CA CYS A 196 -0.08 8.72 9.37
C CYS A 196 0.35 9.94 8.54
N LEU A 197 0.26 9.87 7.21
CA LEU A 197 0.57 10.98 6.32
C LEU A 197 -0.38 12.18 6.50
N VAL A 198 -1.67 11.95 6.74
CA VAL A 198 -2.65 13.01 7.04
C VAL A 198 -2.39 13.62 8.41
N ARG A 199 -2.06 12.79 9.41
CA ARG A 199 -1.78 13.25 10.77
C ARG A 199 -0.51 14.08 10.87
N GLY A 200 0.41 13.91 9.91
CA GLY A 200 1.74 14.48 9.99
C GLY A 200 2.62 13.77 11.03
N ASN A 201 3.88 14.16 11.08
CA ASN A 201 4.80 13.69 12.12
C ASN A 201 4.39 14.39 13.45
N GLY A 202 3.64 13.69 14.29
CA GLY A 202 3.32 14.14 15.64
C GLY A 202 4.50 13.98 16.58
#